data_08d4656dbe9a11799c1a87daa2ca400c
#
_entry.id   08d4656dbe9a11799c1a87daa2ca400c
#
_cell.length_a   1.000
_cell.length_b   1.000
_cell.length_c   1.000
_cell.angle_alpha   90.00
_cell.angle_beta   90.00
_cell.angle_gamma   90.00
#
_symmetry.space_group_name_H-M   'P 1'
#
loop_
_entity.id
_entity.type
_entity.pdbx_description
1 polymer ?
#
loop_
_entity_poly.entity_id
_entity_poly.type
_entity_poly.pdbx_seq_one_letter_code
_entity_poly.pdbx_strand_id
1 'polypeptide(L)'
;MPNSIFQSCHQKDLKSLFSSAYKDIGAQKKQIKQRFQDIVHEISAAFLSRKYSIDKILLTYNKYIDPLLRCSCPTFDSISVIAVGGYGRKERTLYSDIDLLFLAQNDQLLNNQRLFEYIDVLQSLPVRIGYCTHNFDSLITYANNDVHLLTALIDARFICGSDAGMVYLKKILHNKKNLPCFHDFFIRKCQEQKARDYKYPMSGVPDIKNTVGNLRYLHTLYWLFKFMFPKNTINRVLQQKYISQPEFNRLKNAHCLFSEIRFYLYIYYQRQENRLLLDGQQAVINFFSADSGRPIESFMYRYHKTTQEVSRINYAIIARLANSVNLPKP
;
A
#
# COMPACT_ATOMS: atom_id res chain seq x y z
N MET A 1 -8.80 -9.80 27.91
CA MET A 1 -9.76 -8.96 27.13
C MET A 1 -8.99 -7.87 26.39
N PRO A 2 -8.81 -7.93 25.06
CA PRO A 2 -7.95 -6.98 24.34
C PRO A 2 -8.73 -6.03 23.42
N ASN A 3 -9.89 -5.50 23.86
CA ASN A 3 -10.76 -4.72 22.96
C ASN A 3 -11.03 -3.27 23.40
N SER A 4 -10.38 -2.75 24.44
CA SER A 4 -10.80 -1.46 25.04
C SER A 4 -10.13 -0.21 24.48
N ILE A 5 -9.04 -0.32 23.68
CA ILE A 5 -8.35 0.87 23.15
C ILE A 5 -9.00 1.42 21.87
N PHE A 6 -9.78 0.60 21.17
CA PHE A 6 -10.40 0.94 19.89
C PHE A 6 -11.93 1.04 19.98
N GLN A 7 -12.50 1.24 21.15
CA GLN A 7 -13.97 1.28 21.36
C GLN A 7 -14.64 2.58 20.90
N SER A 8 -13.89 3.67 20.72
CA SER A 8 -14.48 4.98 20.38
C SER A 8 -14.89 5.19 18.92
N CYS A 9 -14.54 4.26 18.03
CA CYS A 9 -14.83 4.38 16.60
C CYS A 9 -15.86 3.35 16.11
N HIS A 10 -17.09 3.37 16.67
CA HIS A 10 -18.15 2.50 16.13
C HIS A 10 -18.65 2.99 14.78
N GLN A 11 -18.81 2.07 13.82
CA GLN A 11 -19.41 2.32 12.49
C GLN A 11 -20.78 3.01 12.54
N LYS A 12 -21.51 2.84 13.66
CA LYS A 12 -22.81 3.51 13.92
C LYS A 12 -22.65 5.03 14.05
N ASP A 13 -21.59 5.49 14.73
CA ASP A 13 -21.36 6.92 14.94
C ASP A 13 -20.98 7.63 13.63
N LEU A 14 -20.24 6.96 12.73
CA LEU A 14 -19.88 7.52 11.43
C LEU A 14 -21.10 7.72 10.52
N LYS A 15 -22.03 6.75 10.47
CA LYS A 15 -23.25 6.89 9.64
C LYS A 15 -24.16 8.01 10.13
N SER A 16 -24.31 8.21 11.44
CA SER A 16 -25.12 9.30 11.99
C SER A 16 -24.48 10.67 11.75
N LEU A 17 -23.15 10.77 11.83
CA LEU A 17 -22.41 12.01 11.57
C LEU A 17 -22.55 12.48 10.13
N PHE A 18 -22.56 11.55 9.17
CA PHE A 18 -22.67 11.91 7.73
C PHE A 18 -24.11 12.02 7.25
N SER A 19 -25.10 11.43 7.93
CA SER A 19 -26.51 11.45 7.51
C SER A 19 -27.15 12.85 7.50
N SER A 20 -26.73 13.75 8.40
CA SER A 20 -27.19 15.13 8.45
C SER A 20 -26.43 16.09 7.52
N ALA A 21 -25.20 15.72 7.12
CA ALA A 21 -24.28 16.57 6.38
C ALA A 21 -24.38 16.43 4.84
N TYR A 22 -25.21 15.54 4.30
CA TYR A 22 -25.33 15.32 2.83
C TYR A 22 -25.75 16.56 2.03
N LYS A 23 -26.19 17.62 2.69
CA LYS A 23 -26.62 18.88 2.07
C LYS A 23 -25.54 19.97 2.05
N ASP A 24 -24.47 19.83 2.84
CA ASP A 24 -23.40 20.84 2.96
C ASP A 24 -22.02 20.21 2.81
N ILE A 25 -21.40 20.43 1.65
CA ILE A 25 -20.05 19.96 1.32
C ILE A 25 -19.01 20.54 2.31
N GLY A 26 -19.19 21.79 2.76
CA GLY A 26 -18.29 22.41 3.72
C GLY A 26 -18.28 21.70 5.08
N ALA A 27 -19.47 21.34 5.57
CA ALA A 27 -19.62 20.55 6.79
C ALA A 27 -18.99 19.15 6.63
N GLN A 28 -19.19 18.49 5.48
CA GLN A 28 -18.57 17.19 5.20
C GLN A 28 -17.04 17.25 5.21
N LYS A 29 -16.45 18.25 4.56
CA LYS A 29 -15.00 18.47 4.55
C LYS A 29 -14.43 18.66 5.95
N LYS A 30 -15.10 19.43 6.79
CA LYS A 30 -14.68 19.65 8.18
C LYS A 30 -14.75 18.35 9.01
N GLN A 31 -15.83 17.59 8.89
CA GLN A 31 -16.05 16.36 9.62
C GLN A 31 -15.06 15.26 9.21
N ILE A 32 -14.86 15.04 7.91
CA ILE A 32 -13.93 13.99 7.42
C ILE A 32 -12.49 14.30 7.83
N LYS A 33 -12.10 15.57 7.78
CA LYS A 33 -10.77 16.04 8.19
C LYS A 33 -10.54 15.82 9.68
N GLN A 34 -11.50 16.23 10.53
CA GLN A 34 -11.41 16.04 11.98
C GLN A 34 -11.30 14.56 12.33
N ARG A 35 -12.18 13.73 11.76
CA ARG A 35 -12.18 12.31 12.05
C ARG A 35 -10.91 11.60 11.57
N PHE A 36 -10.36 12.01 10.43
CA PHE A 36 -9.07 11.52 9.98
C PHE A 36 -7.96 11.85 10.99
N GLN A 37 -7.92 13.06 11.51
CA GLN A 37 -6.94 13.48 12.52
C GLN A 37 -7.07 12.67 13.82
N ASP A 38 -8.29 12.41 14.28
CA ASP A 38 -8.54 11.57 15.46
C ASP A 38 -8.00 10.15 15.25
N ILE A 39 -8.27 9.55 14.09
CA ILE A 39 -7.76 8.23 13.72
C ILE A 39 -6.23 8.21 13.71
N VAL A 40 -5.59 9.23 13.11
CA VAL A 40 -4.13 9.34 13.08
C VAL A 40 -3.56 9.42 14.50
N HIS A 41 -4.19 10.21 15.40
CA HIS A 41 -3.76 10.33 16.77
C HIS A 41 -3.87 9.00 17.53
N GLU A 42 -5.03 8.32 17.45
CA GLU A 42 -5.27 7.03 18.12
C GLU A 42 -4.29 5.94 17.65
N ILE A 43 -4.07 5.84 16.35
CA ILE A 43 -3.17 4.85 15.76
C ILE A 43 -1.70 5.15 16.09
N SER A 44 -1.31 6.43 16.13
CA SER A 44 0.03 6.84 16.58
C SER A 44 0.28 6.44 18.03
N ALA A 45 -0.67 6.71 18.92
CA ALA A 45 -0.57 6.32 20.33
C ALA A 45 -0.48 4.79 20.49
N ALA A 46 -1.29 4.04 19.71
CA ALA A 46 -1.24 2.58 19.72
C ALA A 46 0.12 2.03 19.24
N PHE A 47 0.72 2.61 18.22
CA PHE A 47 2.06 2.25 17.75
C PHE A 47 3.14 2.57 18.79
N LEU A 48 3.12 3.79 19.35
CA LEU A 48 4.10 4.23 20.35
C LEU A 48 4.02 3.42 21.64
N SER A 49 2.87 2.84 21.97
CA SER A 49 2.70 1.94 23.12
C SER A 49 3.47 0.61 22.98
N ARG A 50 3.91 0.24 21.80
CA ARG A 50 4.61 -1.03 21.46
C ARG A 50 3.86 -2.31 21.81
N LYS A 51 2.58 -2.22 22.14
CA LYS A 51 1.75 -3.38 22.51
C LYS A 51 1.30 -4.22 21.32
N TYR A 52 1.45 -3.70 20.11
CA TYR A 52 0.92 -4.32 18.89
C TYR A 52 1.99 -4.43 17.81
N SER A 53 1.95 -5.53 17.05
CA SER A 53 2.81 -5.69 15.87
C SER A 53 2.45 -4.66 14.80
N ILE A 54 3.42 -4.31 13.96
CA ILE A 54 3.20 -3.36 12.86
C ILE A 54 2.10 -3.84 11.90
N ASP A 55 2.01 -5.14 11.62
CA ASP A 55 0.96 -5.71 10.76
C ASP A 55 -0.42 -5.42 11.35
N LYS A 56 -0.59 -5.56 12.67
CA LYS A 56 -1.86 -5.25 13.35
C LYS A 56 -2.17 -3.76 13.31
N ILE A 57 -1.17 -2.90 13.50
CA ILE A 57 -1.31 -1.44 13.40
C ILE A 57 -1.78 -1.05 11.99
N LEU A 58 -1.09 -1.50 10.94
CA LEU A 58 -1.44 -1.20 9.56
C LEU A 58 -2.84 -1.70 9.19
N LEU A 59 -3.16 -2.95 9.58
CA LEU A 59 -4.48 -3.52 9.34
C LEU A 59 -5.58 -2.71 10.04
N THR A 60 -5.36 -2.33 11.30
CA THR A 60 -6.31 -1.55 12.09
C THR A 60 -6.49 -0.15 11.50
N TYR A 61 -5.40 0.52 11.12
CA TYR A 61 -5.47 1.84 10.48
C TYR A 61 -6.35 1.82 9.22
N ASN A 62 -6.10 0.85 8.33
CA ASN A 62 -6.93 0.72 7.12
C ASN A 62 -8.39 0.37 7.44
N LYS A 63 -8.64 -0.40 8.51
CA LYS A 63 -10.00 -0.70 9.00
C LYS A 63 -10.77 0.54 9.45
N TYR A 64 -10.09 1.60 9.89
CA TYR A 64 -10.71 2.87 10.24
C TYR A 64 -10.85 3.82 9.06
N ILE A 65 -9.89 3.83 8.13
CA ILE A 65 -9.95 4.68 6.94
C ILE A 65 -11.05 4.23 5.95
N ASP A 66 -11.23 2.92 5.78
CA ASP A 66 -12.25 2.40 4.85
C ASP A 66 -13.68 2.90 5.17
N PRO A 67 -14.18 2.83 6.42
CA PRO A 67 -15.48 3.40 6.78
C PRO A 67 -15.56 4.91 6.57
N LEU A 68 -14.48 5.65 6.83
CA LEU A 68 -14.44 7.10 6.62
C LEU A 68 -14.72 7.46 5.17
N LEU A 69 -14.05 6.76 4.22
CA LEU A 69 -14.28 6.96 2.79
C LEU A 69 -15.68 6.49 2.35
N ARG A 70 -16.17 5.37 2.91
CA ARG A 70 -17.52 4.85 2.59
C ARG A 70 -18.63 5.78 3.06
N CYS A 71 -18.52 6.32 4.26
CA CYS A 71 -19.57 7.18 4.84
C CYS A 71 -19.65 8.53 4.14
N SER A 72 -18.55 9.03 3.57
CA SER A 72 -18.53 10.25 2.76
C SER A 72 -18.88 10.01 1.29
N CYS A 73 -18.97 8.75 0.87
CA CYS A 73 -19.28 8.37 -0.52
C CYS A 73 -20.79 8.52 -0.80
N PRO A 74 -21.18 9.27 -1.83
CA PRO A 74 -22.56 9.29 -2.26
C PRO A 74 -22.99 7.92 -2.81
N THR A 75 -24.29 7.71 -2.96
CA THR A 75 -24.80 6.49 -3.62
C THR A 75 -24.41 6.52 -5.09
N PHE A 76 -23.52 5.61 -5.49
CA PHE A 76 -23.14 5.38 -6.87
C PHE A 76 -23.70 4.04 -7.34
N ASP A 77 -24.66 4.07 -8.25
CA ASP A 77 -25.27 2.86 -8.82
C ASP A 77 -24.41 2.27 -9.94
N SER A 78 -23.52 3.07 -10.55
CA SER A 78 -22.78 2.70 -11.75
C SER A 78 -21.27 2.96 -11.66
N ILE A 79 -20.78 3.58 -10.58
CA ILE A 79 -19.35 3.88 -10.36
C ILE A 79 -18.85 3.04 -9.20
N SER A 80 -17.76 2.34 -9.43
CA SER A 80 -17.03 1.61 -8.38
C SER A 80 -15.88 2.46 -7.83
N VAL A 81 -15.77 2.57 -6.52
CA VAL A 81 -14.62 3.18 -5.83
C VAL A 81 -13.72 2.06 -5.34
N ILE A 82 -12.51 2.01 -5.86
CA ILE A 82 -11.57 0.91 -5.66
C ILE A 82 -10.26 1.47 -5.11
N ALA A 83 -9.81 0.97 -3.97
CA ALA A 83 -8.47 1.24 -3.44
C ALA A 83 -7.43 0.48 -4.25
N VAL A 84 -6.33 1.15 -4.60
CA VAL A 84 -5.22 0.56 -5.36
C VAL A 84 -3.87 0.82 -4.67
N GLY A 85 -2.81 0.25 -5.19
CA GLY A 85 -1.46 0.45 -4.67
C GLY A 85 -1.31 0.09 -3.18
N GLY A 86 -0.59 0.90 -2.42
CA GLY A 86 -0.35 0.68 -0.99
C GLY A 86 -1.62 0.67 -0.14
N TYR A 87 -2.62 1.47 -0.51
CA TYR A 87 -3.92 1.48 0.13
C TYR A 87 -4.73 0.22 -0.21
N GLY A 88 -4.66 -0.24 -1.45
CA GLY A 88 -5.27 -1.51 -1.87
C GLY A 88 -4.72 -2.71 -1.08
N ARG A 89 -3.39 -2.79 -0.88
CA ARG A 89 -2.71 -3.84 -0.10
C ARG A 89 -2.92 -3.76 1.42
N LYS A 90 -3.52 -2.67 1.93
CA LYS A 90 -3.64 -2.35 3.37
C LYS A 90 -2.28 -2.13 4.05
N GLU A 91 -1.29 -1.66 3.31
CA GLU A 91 0.06 -1.32 3.80
C GLU A 91 0.26 0.20 3.93
N ARG A 92 -0.82 0.96 3.84
CA ARG A 92 -0.78 2.41 3.98
C ARG A 92 -0.37 2.80 5.40
N THR A 93 0.61 3.69 5.53
CA THR A 93 1.02 4.34 6.78
C THR A 93 0.32 5.71 6.94
N LEU A 94 0.46 6.37 8.08
CA LEU A 94 -0.34 7.54 8.52
C LEU A 94 -0.53 8.63 7.46
N TYR A 95 0.56 9.12 6.90
CA TYR A 95 0.55 10.25 5.93
C TYR A 95 0.84 9.78 4.50
N SER A 96 0.73 8.47 4.23
CA SER A 96 0.83 7.96 2.85
C SER A 96 -0.35 8.42 2.00
N ASP A 97 -0.13 8.49 0.69
CA ASP A 97 -1.17 8.75 -0.28
C ASP A 97 -2.34 7.74 -0.14
N ILE A 98 -3.55 8.18 -0.43
CA ILE A 98 -4.72 7.32 -0.65
C ILE A 98 -4.90 7.24 -2.15
N ASP A 99 -4.61 6.08 -2.73
CA ASP A 99 -4.73 5.86 -4.17
C ASP A 99 -6.07 5.18 -4.49
N LEU A 100 -6.88 5.81 -5.35
CA LEU A 100 -8.22 5.36 -5.72
C LEU A 100 -8.34 5.21 -7.24
N LEU A 101 -9.07 4.20 -7.66
CA LEU A 101 -9.58 4.04 -9.03
C LEU A 101 -11.10 4.19 -9.00
N PHE A 102 -11.62 5.14 -9.79
CA PHE A 102 -13.03 5.24 -10.11
C PHE A 102 -13.28 4.54 -11.43
N LEU A 103 -14.07 3.47 -11.39
CA LEU A 103 -14.29 2.58 -12.52
C LEU A 103 -15.78 2.48 -12.84
N ALA A 104 -16.14 2.74 -14.11
CA ALA A 104 -17.50 2.64 -14.60
C ALA A 104 -17.54 1.91 -15.95
N GLN A 105 -18.74 1.60 -16.44
CA GLN A 105 -18.92 0.91 -17.72
C GLN A 105 -18.50 1.78 -18.90
N ASN A 106 -18.76 3.08 -18.85
CA ASN A 106 -18.44 4.05 -19.89
C ASN A 106 -18.08 5.43 -19.30
N ASP A 107 -17.53 6.33 -20.13
CA ASP A 107 -17.08 7.65 -19.70
C ASP A 107 -18.23 8.60 -19.33
N GLN A 108 -19.43 8.42 -19.89
CA GLN A 108 -20.59 9.26 -19.55
C GLN A 108 -20.97 9.11 -18.07
N LEU A 109 -20.81 7.91 -17.49
CA LEU A 109 -21.06 7.65 -16.08
C LEU A 109 -20.01 8.30 -15.17
N LEU A 110 -18.77 8.50 -15.68
CA LEU A 110 -17.69 9.17 -14.96
C LEU A 110 -17.81 10.70 -14.99
N ASN A 111 -18.54 11.26 -15.95
CA ASN A 111 -18.88 12.68 -15.99
C ASN A 111 -20.07 12.98 -15.06
N ASN A 112 -19.86 12.85 -13.77
CA ASN A 112 -20.89 12.87 -12.73
C ASN A 112 -20.57 13.91 -11.67
N GLN A 113 -21.46 14.90 -11.48
CA GLN A 113 -21.27 15.98 -10.50
C GLN A 113 -21.02 15.45 -9.08
N ARG A 114 -21.75 14.40 -8.65
CA ARG A 114 -21.56 13.80 -7.33
C ARG A 114 -20.17 13.14 -7.17
N LEU A 115 -19.59 12.64 -8.28
CA LEU A 115 -18.23 12.11 -8.25
C LEU A 115 -17.22 13.23 -8.01
N PHE A 116 -17.36 14.37 -8.68
CA PHE A 116 -16.49 15.53 -8.49
C PHE A 116 -16.60 16.10 -7.07
N GLU A 117 -17.81 16.21 -6.53
CA GLU A 117 -18.06 16.63 -5.15
C GLU A 117 -17.41 15.66 -4.14
N TYR A 118 -17.53 14.35 -4.38
CA TYR A 118 -16.88 13.35 -3.53
C TYR A 118 -15.35 13.46 -3.56
N ILE A 119 -14.77 13.61 -4.75
CA ILE A 119 -13.31 13.83 -4.89
C ILE A 119 -12.90 15.10 -4.16
N ASP A 120 -13.64 16.19 -4.26
CA ASP A 120 -13.37 17.46 -3.57
C ASP A 120 -13.45 17.31 -2.03
N VAL A 121 -14.39 16.53 -1.53
CA VAL A 121 -14.46 16.16 -0.10
C VAL A 121 -13.21 15.37 0.32
N LEU A 122 -12.80 14.37 -0.45
CA LEU A 122 -11.61 13.57 -0.16
C LEU A 122 -10.32 14.41 -0.21
N GLN A 123 -10.19 15.34 -1.14
CA GLN A 123 -9.03 16.24 -1.26
C GLN A 123 -8.88 17.21 -0.07
N SER A 124 -9.93 17.36 0.76
CA SER A 124 -9.83 18.10 2.02
C SER A 124 -9.04 17.38 3.11
N LEU A 125 -8.77 16.08 2.97
CA LEU A 125 -7.96 15.32 3.91
C LEU A 125 -6.50 15.82 3.93
N PRO A 126 -5.82 15.78 5.08
CA PRO A 126 -4.43 16.26 5.22
C PRO A 126 -3.42 15.23 4.66
N VAL A 127 -3.79 14.52 3.60
CA VAL A 127 -2.96 13.57 2.84
C VAL A 127 -3.29 13.68 1.37
N ARG A 128 -2.32 13.33 0.54
CA ARG A 128 -2.54 13.33 -0.90
C ARG A 128 -3.54 12.25 -1.29
N ILE A 129 -4.55 12.64 -2.06
CA ILE A 129 -5.47 11.73 -2.74
C ILE A 129 -4.99 11.57 -4.17
N GLY A 130 -4.40 10.41 -4.47
CA GLY A 130 -4.12 9.99 -5.84
C GLY A 130 -5.36 9.33 -6.42
N TYR A 131 -5.80 9.75 -7.61
CA TYR A 131 -6.91 9.04 -8.26
C TYR A 131 -6.77 9.01 -9.76
N CYS A 132 -7.36 7.99 -10.36
CA CYS A 132 -7.61 7.90 -11.79
C CYS A 132 -9.04 7.45 -12.06
N THR A 133 -9.55 7.82 -13.23
CA THR A 133 -10.85 7.41 -13.73
C THR A 133 -10.66 6.59 -14.99
N HIS A 134 -11.32 5.45 -15.09
CA HIS A 134 -11.33 4.61 -16.28
C HIS A 134 -12.70 4.03 -16.54
N ASN A 135 -13.06 3.87 -17.81
CA ASN A 135 -14.09 2.94 -18.21
C ASN A 135 -13.52 1.53 -18.39
N PHE A 136 -14.38 0.53 -18.56
CA PHE A 136 -13.97 -0.86 -18.69
C PHE A 136 -12.99 -1.10 -19.84
N ASP A 137 -13.24 -0.49 -21.00
CA ASP A 137 -12.41 -0.70 -22.20
C ASP A 137 -11.06 0.03 -22.10
N SER A 138 -11.08 1.27 -21.65
CA SER A 138 -9.86 2.07 -21.48
C SER A 138 -8.93 1.44 -20.43
N LEU A 139 -9.48 0.87 -19.36
CA LEU A 139 -8.68 0.25 -18.29
C LEU A 139 -7.76 -0.84 -18.82
N ILE A 140 -8.27 -1.74 -19.69
CA ILE A 140 -7.49 -2.82 -20.27
C ILE A 140 -6.37 -2.26 -21.14
N THR A 141 -6.69 -1.31 -22.02
CA THR A 141 -5.71 -0.70 -22.92
C THR A 141 -4.57 -0.05 -22.16
N TYR A 142 -4.88 0.73 -21.11
CA TYR A 142 -3.86 1.37 -20.31
C TYR A 142 -3.07 0.36 -19.46
N ALA A 143 -3.71 -0.66 -18.87
CA ALA A 143 -3.02 -1.67 -18.08
C ALA A 143 -2.00 -2.50 -18.90
N ASN A 144 -2.24 -2.68 -20.21
CA ASN A 144 -1.29 -3.36 -21.10
C ASN A 144 -0.04 -2.52 -21.35
N ASN A 145 -0.16 -1.21 -21.36
CA ASN A 145 0.93 -0.30 -21.71
C ASN A 145 1.67 0.23 -20.46
N ASP A 146 0.99 0.31 -19.32
CA ASP A 146 1.56 0.84 -18.08
C ASP A 146 1.66 -0.24 -16.99
N VAL A 147 2.90 -0.65 -16.70
CA VAL A 147 3.19 -1.64 -15.66
C VAL A 147 2.82 -1.12 -14.25
N HIS A 148 2.84 0.20 -14.03
CA HIS A 148 2.44 0.78 -12.75
C HIS A 148 0.94 0.67 -12.53
N LEU A 149 0.14 0.96 -13.57
CA LEU A 149 -1.30 0.75 -13.52
C LEU A 149 -1.61 -0.74 -13.31
N LEU A 150 -0.97 -1.64 -14.06
CA LEU A 150 -1.19 -3.07 -13.89
C LEU A 150 -0.88 -3.55 -12.45
N THR A 151 0.22 -3.10 -11.86
CA THR A 151 0.52 -3.43 -10.45
C THR A 151 -0.49 -2.82 -9.48
N ALA A 152 -0.99 -1.62 -9.75
CA ALA A 152 -2.05 -1.01 -8.95
C ALA A 152 -3.35 -1.83 -9.00
N LEU A 153 -3.70 -2.37 -10.19
CA LEU A 153 -4.87 -3.24 -10.36
C LEU A 153 -4.71 -4.61 -9.66
N ILE A 154 -3.50 -5.16 -9.63
CA ILE A 154 -3.21 -6.40 -8.86
C ILE A 154 -3.49 -6.19 -7.35
N ASP A 155 -3.29 -4.98 -6.85
CA ASP A 155 -3.53 -4.59 -5.46
C ASP A 155 -4.97 -4.14 -5.19
N ALA A 156 -5.85 -4.14 -6.20
CA ALA A 156 -7.16 -3.55 -6.13
C ALA A 156 -8.06 -4.17 -5.05
N ARG A 157 -8.79 -3.29 -4.33
CA ARG A 157 -9.73 -3.65 -3.28
C ARG A 157 -10.95 -2.73 -3.31
N PHE A 158 -12.14 -3.31 -3.30
CA PHE A 158 -13.39 -2.55 -3.29
C PHE A 158 -13.55 -1.70 -2.02
N ILE A 159 -13.99 -0.46 -2.18
CA ILE A 159 -14.32 0.47 -1.08
C ILE A 159 -15.82 0.70 -1.00
N CYS A 160 -16.43 1.31 -2.01
CA CYS A 160 -17.85 1.65 -2.04
C CYS A 160 -18.35 1.85 -3.48
N GLY A 161 -19.63 2.23 -3.61
CA GLY A 161 -20.30 2.38 -4.89
C GLY A 161 -20.80 1.05 -5.47
N SER A 162 -20.94 0.98 -6.78
CA SER A 162 -21.32 -0.24 -7.50
C SER A 162 -20.20 -1.29 -7.41
N ASP A 163 -20.51 -2.55 -7.23
CA ASP A 163 -19.53 -3.64 -7.24
C ASP A 163 -19.17 -4.11 -8.66
N ALA A 164 -19.90 -3.65 -9.68
CA ALA A 164 -19.73 -4.08 -11.07
C ALA A 164 -18.28 -3.91 -11.57
N GLY A 165 -17.64 -2.77 -11.27
CA GLY A 165 -16.24 -2.54 -11.65
C GLY A 165 -15.27 -3.50 -10.96
N MET A 166 -15.51 -3.85 -9.69
CA MET A 166 -14.65 -4.81 -9.00
C MET A 166 -14.86 -6.25 -9.52
N VAL A 167 -16.10 -6.62 -9.87
CA VAL A 167 -16.42 -7.89 -10.52
C VAL A 167 -15.71 -7.97 -11.88
N TYR A 168 -15.83 -6.92 -12.70
CA TYR A 168 -15.16 -6.80 -13.99
C TYR A 168 -13.63 -6.94 -13.85
N LEU A 169 -13.02 -6.19 -12.94
CA LEU A 169 -11.57 -6.23 -12.70
C LEU A 169 -11.09 -7.62 -12.27
N LYS A 170 -11.81 -8.28 -11.36
CA LYS A 170 -11.48 -9.66 -10.96
C LYS A 170 -11.53 -10.63 -12.14
N LYS A 171 -12.53 -10.47 -13.03
CA LYS A 171 -12.66 -11.31 -14.23
C LYS A 171 -11.46 -11.14 -15.17
N ILE A 172 -11.01 -9.89 -15.42
CA ILE A 172 -9.84 -9.60 -16.25
C ILE A 172 -8.57 -10.19 -15.64
N LEU A 173 -8.29 -9.89 -14.38
CA LEU A 173 -7.10 -10.35 -13.68
C LEU A 173 -7.04 -11.89 -13.57
N HIS A 174 -8.19 -12.56 -13.61
CA HIS A 174 -8.26 -14.01 -13.58
C HIS A 174 -8.05 -14.63 -14.96
N ASN A 175 -8.67 -14.09 -15.98
CA ASN A 175 -8.64 -14.65 -17.35
C ASN A 175 -7.32 -14.36 -18.09
N LYS A 176 -6.66 -13.26 -17.79
CA LYS A 176 -5.36 -12.81 -18.36
C LYS A 176 -5.28 -12.73 -19.88
N LYS A 177 -6.34 -13.05 -20.64
CA LYS A 177 -6.31 -13.06 -22.12
C LYS A 177 -5.96 -11.70 -22.71
N ASN A 178 -6.37 -10.64 -22.02
CA ASN A 178 -6.18 -9.25 -22.46
C ASN A 178 -5.10 -8.53 -21.64
N LEU A 179 -4.28 -9.24 -20.88
CA LEU A 179 -3.18 -8.70 -20.11
C LEU A 179 -1.84 -9.16 -20.69
N PRO A 180 -0.74 -8.45 -20.44
CA PRO A 180 0.59 -8.91 -20.83
C PRO A 180 0.84 -10.32 -20.32
N CYS A 181 1.60 -11.12 -21.08
CA CYS A 181 2.05 -12.42 -20.56
C CYS A 181 2.99 -12.21 -19.34
N PHE A 182 3.20 -13.27 -18.56
CA PHE A 182 4.09 -13.18 -17.40
C PHE A 182 5.52 -12.77 -17.78
N HIS A 183 6.01 -13.24 -18.93
CA HIS A 183 7.32 -12.88 -19.47
C HIS A 183 7.47 -11.35 -19.61
N ASP A 184 6.52 -10.69 -20.29
CA ASP A 184 6.58 -9.24 -20.52
C ASP A 184 6.45 -8.47 -19.22
N PHE A 185 5.55 -8.90 -18.33
CA PHE A 185 5.41 -8.29 -17.01
C PHE A 185 6.69 -8.42 -16.19
N PHE A 186 7.31 -9.59 -16.19
CA PHE A 186 8.58 -9.86 -15.51
C PHE A 186 9.70 -8.94 -16.00
N ILE A 187 9.89 -8.86 -17.35
CA ILE A 187 10.92 -7.98 -17.93
C ILE A 187 10.70 -6.52 -17.51
N ARG A 188 9.47 -6.00 -17.67
CA ARG A 188 9.15 -4.63 -17.30
C ARG A 188 9.40 -4.36 -15.79
N LYS A 189 9.09 -5.32 -14.91
CA LYS A 189 9.36 -5.19 -13.47
C LYS A 189 10.85 -5.20 -13.15
N CYS A 190 11.65 -6.00 -13.83
CA CYS A 190 13.10 -6.01 -13.70
C CYS A 190 13.73 -4.69 -14.22
N GLN A 191 13.24 -4.15 -15.32
CA GLN A 191 13.67 -2.85 -15.85
C GLN A 191 13.33 -1.71 -14.90
N GLU A 192 12.10 -1.70 -14.34
CA GLU A 192 11.70 -0.75 -13.32
C GLU A 192 12.60 -0.83 -12.08
N GLN A 193 12.96 -2.04 -11.63
CA GLN A 193 13.87 -2.22 -10.50
C GLN A 193 15.26 -1.66 -10.82
N LYS A 194 15.84 -1.97 -11.97
CA LYS A 194 17.15 -1.43 -12.40
C LYS A 194 17.15 0.11 -12.48
N ALA A 195 16.11 0.69 -13.08
CA ALA A 195 15.98 2.16 -13.15
C ALA A 195 15.87 2.81 -11.76
N ARG A 196 15.18 2.16 -10.84
CA ARG A 196 15.06 2.61 -9.45
C ARG A 196 16.40 2.51 -8.72
N ASP A 197 17.14 1.42 -8.90
CA ASP A 197 18.45 1.20 -8.25
C ASP A 197 19.45 2.28 -8.67
N TYR A 198 19.41 2.69 -9.93
CA TYR A 198 20.21 3.81 -10.42
C TYR A 198 19.80 5.14 -9.76
N LYS A 199 18.49 5.37 -9.59
CA LYS A 199 17.95 6.62 -9.02
C LYS A 199 18.13 6.71 -7.50
N TYR A 200 18.11 5.58 -6.79
CA TYR A 200 18.16 5.49 -5.33
C TYR A 200 19.28 4.54 -4.87
N PRO A 201 20.57 4.90 -5.13
CA PRO A 201 21.69 4.08 -4.70
C PRO A 201 21.80 4.03 -3.17
N MET A 202 22.59 3.10 -2.65
CA MET A 202 22.92 3.06 -1.22
C MET A 202 23.65 4.36 -0.84
N SER A 203 23.21 4.96 0.27
CA SER A 203 23.76 6.21 0.79
C SER A 203 23.65 6.25 2.32
N GLY A 204 24.30 7.23 2.95
CA GLY A 204 24.16 7.49 4.39
C GLY A 204 22.76 7.97 4.80
N VAL A 205 21.91 8.36 3.82
CA VAL A 205 20.52 8.77 4.01
C VAL A 205 19.63 7.94 3.08
N PRO A 206 19.41 6.65 3.40
CA PRO A 206 18.64 5.77 2.53
C PRO A 206 17.14 6.13 2.55
N ASP A 207 16.47 5.92 1.41
CA ASP A 207 15.00 5.93 1.31
C ASP A 207 14.47 4.53 1.64
N ILE A 208 13.73 4.39 2.76
CA ILE A 208 13.19 3.10 3.26
C ILE A 208 12.25 2.43 2.25
N LYS A 209 11.69 3.18 1.33
CA LYS A 209 10.82 2.64 0.30
C LYS A 209 11.58 2.24 -0.96
N ASN A 210 12.52 3.06 -1.42
CA ASN A 210 13.05 2.97 -2.78
C ASN A 210 14.50 2.50 -2.89
N THR A 211 15.37 2.79 -1.88
CA THR A 211 16.78 2.37 -1.92
C THR A 211 16.91 0.84 -2.05
N VAL A 212 17.99 0.40 -2.68
CA VAL A 212 18.35 -1.01 -2.89
C VAL A 212 18.12 -1.85 -1.63
N GLY A 213 17.41 -2.97 -1.76
CA GLY A 213 17.13 -3.89 -0.65
C GLY A 213 16.01 -3.43 0.31
N ASN A 214 15.30 -2.34 0.03
CA ASN A 214 14.21 -1.84 0.87
C ASN A 214 12.81 -2.31 0.38
N LEU A 215 11.73 -1.65 0.84
CA LEU A 215 10.34 -2.09 0.64
C LEU A 215 9.98 -2.38 -0.83
N ARG A 216 10.50 -1.63 -1.80
CA ARG A 216 10.20 -1.86 -3.22
C ARG A 216 10.76 -3.19 -3.73
N TYR A 217 11.83 -3.70 -3.15
CA TYR A 217 12.35 -5.03 -3.48
C TYR A 217 11.38 -6.13 -3.06
N LEU A 218 10.77 -5.99 -1.87
CA LEU A 218 9.73 -6.89 -1.39
C LEU A 218 8.46 -6.80 -2.25
N HIS A 219 8.05 -5.57 -2.60
CA HIS A 219 6.88 -5.35 -3.45
C HIS A 219 7.08 -5.91 -4.87
N THR A 220 8.29 -5.81 -5.45
CA THR A 220 8.58 -6.41 -6.76
C THR A 220 8.32 -7.91 -6.74
N LEU A 221 8.85 -8.63 -5.74
CA LEU A 221 8.60 -10.07 -5.58
C LEU A 221 7.11 -10.37 -5.35
N TYR A 222 6.44 -9.60 -4.49
CA TYR A 222 5.02 -9.74 -4.23
C TYR A 222 4.21 -9.64 -5.53
N TRP A 223 4.43 -8.61 -6.37
CA TRP A 223 3.69 -8.44 -7.62
C TRP A 223 3.99 -9.53 -8.63
N LEU A 224 5.24 -9.97 -8.77
CA LEU A 224 5.59 -11.08 -9.65
C LEU A 224 4.86 -12.36 -9.22
N PHE A 225 4.91 -12.70 -7.94
CA PHE A 225 4.23 -13.88 -7.41
C PHE A 225 2.71 -13.76 -7.50
N LYS A 226 2.14 -12.60 -7.18
CA LYS A 226 0.70 -12.37 -7.23
C LYS A 226 0.16 -12.42 -8.66
N PHE A 227 0.95 -11.96 -9.64
CA PHE A 227 0.62 -12.08 -11.05
C PHE A 227 0.64 -13.54 -11.52
N MET A 228 1.64 -14.33 -11.10
CA MET A 228 1.70 -15.76 -11.41
C MET A 228 0.57 -16.55 -10.75
N PHE A 229 0.35 -16.31 -9.47
CA PHE A 229 -0.55 -17.06 -8.60
C PHE A 229 -1.53 -16.11 -7.87
N PRO A 230 -2.59 -15.64 -8.52
CA PRO A 230 -3.54 -14.70 -7.92
C PRO A 230 -4.22 -15.23 -6.65
N LYS A 231 -4.36 -16.56 -6.54
CA LYS A 231 -4.93 -17.25 -5.37
C LYS A 231 -3.86 -18.09 -4.67
N ASN A 232 -3.87 -18.11 -3.34
CA ASN A 232 -2.94 -18.89 -2.51
C ASN A 232 -1.46 -18.65 -2.84
N THR A 233 -1.10 -17.40 -3.14
CA THR A 233 0.20 -16.98 -3.65
C THR A 233 1.35 -17.58 -2.85
N ILE A 234 1.37 -17.38 -1.52
CA ILE A 234 2.46 -17.84 -0.65
C ILE A 234 2.62 -19.36 -0.69
N ASN A 235 1.52 -20.12 -0.52
CA ASN A 235 1.58 -21.56 -0.53
C ASN A 235 2.09 -22.10 -1.87
N ARG A 236 1.64 -21.50 -2.99
CA ARG A 236 2.07 -21.91 -4.33
C ARG A 236 3.54 -21.64 -4.60
N VAL A 237 4.05 -20.46 -4.22
CA VAL A 237 5.48 -20.12 -4.45
C VAL A 237 6.41 -20.97 -3.58
N LEU A 238 5.98 -21.37 -2.38
CA LEU A 238 6.70 -22.31 -1.52
C LEU A 238 6.68 -23.74 -2.11
N GLN A 239 5.51 -24.23 -2.53
CA GLN A 239 5.36 -25.55 -3.16
C GLN A 239 6.18 -25.67 -4.45
N GLN A 240 6.19 -24.63 -5.27
CA GLN A 240 6.97 -24.56 -6.52
C GLN A 240 8.45 -24.26 -6.29
N LYS A 241 8.90 -24.12 -5.03
CA LYS A 241 10.28 -23.84 -4.64
C LYS A 241 10.87 -22.54 -5.24
N TYR A 242 10.03 -21.57 -5.64
CA TYR A 242 10.51 -20.25 -6.03
C TYR A 242 11.11 -19.51 -4.85
N ILE A 243 10.61 -19.76 -3.65
CA ILE A 243 11.13 -19.24 -2.39
C ILE A 243 11.15 -20.38 -1.36
N SER A 244 12.18 -20.46 -0.54
CA SER A 244 12.22 -21.35 0.61
C SER A 244 11.54 -20.74 1.83
N GLN A 245 11.11 -21.57 2.79
CA GLN A 245 10.51 -21.08 4.03
C GLN A 245 11.43 -20.14 4.82
N PRO A 246 12.76 -20.42 4.96
CA PRO A 246 13.68 -19.47 5.59
C PRO A 246 13.77 -18.11 4.86
N GLU A 247 13.85 -18.11 3.52
CA GLU A 247 13.85 -16.86 2.74
C GLU A 247 12.55 -16.07 2.95
N PHE A 248 11.40 -16.74 2.90
CA PHE A 248 10.10 -16.12 3.17
C PHE A 248 10.05 -15.45 4.56
N ASN A 249 10.49 -16.17 5.60
CA ASN A 249 10.50 -15.64 6.96
C ASN A 249 11.43 -14.41 7.08
N ARG A 250 12.59 -14.42 6.41
CA ARG A 250 13.51 -13.27 6.39
C ARG A 250 12.90 -12.06 5.68
N LEU A 251 12.28 -12.26 4.51
CA LEU A 251 11.60 -11.17 3.79
C LEU A 251 10.42 -10.61 4.60
N LYS A 252 9.66 -11.45 5.30
CA LYS A 252 8.58 -11.03 6.21
C LYS A 252 9.12 -10.18 7.37
N ASN A 253 10.19 -10.62 8.02
CA ASN A 253 10.82 -9.86 9.12
C ASN A 253 11.37 -8.52 8.61
N ALA A 254 11.96 -8.49 7.42
CA ALA A 254 12.43 -7.26 6.79
C ALA A 254 11.26 -6.30 6.48
N HIS A 255 10.14 -6.82 5.97
CA HIS A 255 8.93 -6.02 5.76
C HIS A 255 8.43 -5.37 7.06
N CYS A 256 8.39 -6.13 8.16
CA CYS A 256 8.02 -5.59 9.47
C CYS A 256 8.98 -4.47 9.90
N LEU A 257 10.30 -4.70 9.86
CA LEU A 257 11.31 -3.71 10.25
C LEU A 257 11.19 -2.41 9.44
N PHE A 258 11.13 -2.51 8.11
CA PHE A 258 11.02 -1.33 7.24
C PHE A 258 9.69 -0.59 7.43
N SER A 259 8.60 -1.32 7.66
CA SER A 259 7.30 -0.74 7.94
C SER A 259 7.26 -0.02 9.29
N GLU A 260 7.90 -0.58 10.33
CA GLU A 260 8.04 0.05 11.64
C GLU A 260 8.85 1.34 11.56
N ILE A 261 10.02 1.30 10.91
CA ILE A 261 10.85 2.50 10.71
C ILE A 261 10.05 3.58 9.98
N ARG A 262 9.42 3.22 8.87
CA ARG A 262 8.63 4.14 8.05
C ARG A 262 7.47 4.74 8.82
N PHE A 263 6.77 3.92 9.62
CA PHE A 263 5.65 4.36 10.43
C PHE A 263 6.11 5.36 11.50
N TYR A 264 7.23 5.07 12.16
CA TYR A 264 7.83 5.97 13.15
C TYR A 264 8.29 7.30 12.53
N LEU A 265 8.97 7.26 11.39
CA LEU A 265 9.37 8.48 10.67
C LEU A 265 8.18 9.40 10.37
N TYR A 266 7.04 8.82 10.00
CA TYR A 266 5.84 9.59 9.73
C TYR A 266 5.23 10.23 11.00
N ILE A 267 5.33 9.55 12.13
CA ILE A 267 4.97 10.16 13.43
C ILE A 267 5.95 11.29 13.77
N TYR A 268 7.24 11.04 13.64
CA TYR A 268 8.29 12.00 14.00
C TYR A 268 8.22 13.29 13.18
N TYR A 269 8.11 13.15 11.85
CA TYR A 269 8.04 14.30 10.95
C TYR A 269 6.63 14.87 10.74
N GLN A 270 5.60 14.21 11.21
CA GLN A 270 4.17 14.54 10.99
C GLN A 270 3.81 14.77 9.51
N ARG A 271 4.51 14.06 8.62
CA ARG A 271 4.33 14.09 7.17
C ARG A 271 4.87 12.83 6.54
N GLN A 272 4.62 12.68 5.24
CA GLN A 272 5.25 11.63 4.46
C GLN A 272 6.75 11.90 4.29
N GLU A 273 7.61 11.10 4.96
CA GLU A 273 9.05 11.10 4.78
C GLU A 273 9.56 9.66 4.75
N ASN A 274 10.14 9.26 3.63
CA ASN A 274 10.71 7.91 3.47
C ASN A 274 12.23 7.89 3.59
N ARG A 275 12.88 9.06 3.58
CA ARG A 275 14.33 9.16 3.76
C ARG A 275 14.67 9.07 5.25
N LEU A 276 15.60 8.22 5.56
CA LEU A 276 16.14 8.09 6.89
C LEU A 276 17.22 9.18 7.11
N LEU A 277 16.75 10.44 7.26
CA LEU A 277 17.60 11.61 7.51
C LEU A 277 18.37 11.44 8.84
N LEU A 278 19.46 12.16 9.03
CA LEU A 278 20.35 11.97 10.19
C LEU A 278 19.63 12.16 11.54
N ASP A 279 18.77 13.19 11.66
CA ASP A 279 17.92 13.41 12.82
C ASP A 279 16.87 12.28 12.97
N GLY A 280 16.29 11.81 11.87
CA GLY A 280 15.40 10.66 11.85
C GLY A 280 16.10 9.36 12.24
N GLN A 281 17.38 9.14 11.85
CA GLN A 281 18.18 8.01 12.29
C GLN A 281 18.31 8.00 13.81
N GLN A 282 18.70 9.14 14.39
CA GLN A 282 18.83 9.27 15.84
C GLN A 282 17.50 9.04 16.56
N ALA A 283 16.40 9.60 16.05
CA ALA A 283 15.07 9.42 16.63
C ALA A 283 14.61 7.95 16.57
N VAL A 284 14.79 7.27 15.43
CA VAL A 284 14.49 5.84 15.24
C VAL A 284 15.33 4.98 16.19
N ILE A 285 16.64 5.25 16.30
CA ILE A 285 17.55 4.53 17.18
C ILE A 285 17.06 4.67 18.63
N ASN A 286 16.81 5.89 19.09
CA ASN A 286 16.33 6.14 20.46
C ASN A 286 15.03 5.40 20.73
N PHE A 287 14.09 5.43 19.79
CA PHE A 287 12.79 4.75 19.92
C PHE A 287 12.95 3.22 20.04
N PHE A 288 13.77 2.60 19.19
CA PHE A 288 13.93 1.14 19.19
C PHE A 288 14.94 0.63 20.21
N SER A 289 15.85 1.47 20.71
CA SER A 289 16.86 1.08 21.71
C SER A 289 16.38 1.28 23.15
N ALA A 290 15.37 2.09 23.39
CA ALA A 290 14.87 2.43 24.72
C ALA A 290 14.59 1.21 25.63
N ASP A 291 14.13 0.08 25.02
CA ASP A 291 13.83 -1.16 25.75
C ASP A 291 14.92 -2.24 25.64
N SER A 292 15.91 -2.06 24.78
CA SER A 292 16.84 -3.17 24.46
C SER A 292 18.21 -3.05 25.10
N GLY A 293 18.56 -1.90 25.70
CA GLY A 293 19.89 -1.63 26.25
C GLY A 293 21.02 -1.78 25.24
N ARG A 294 20.71 -1.86 23.94
CA ARG A 294 21.69 -2.13 22.88
C ARG A 294 22.32 -0.83 22.39
N PRO A 295 23.62 -0.84 22.03
CA PRO A 295 24.30 0.32 21.48
C PRO A 295 23.62 0.84 20.20
N ILE A 296 23.66 2.15 20.00
CA ILE A 296 23.13 2.89 18.83
C ILE A 296 23.61 2.29 17.51
N GLU A 297 24.90 1.93 17.43
CA GLU A 297 25.53 1.31 16.26
C GLU A 297 24.89 -0.02 15.84
N SER A 298 24.31 -0.76 16.80
CA SER A 298 23.70 -2.06 16.52
C SER A 298 22.41 -1.97 15.68
N PHE A 299 21.66 -0.85 15.75
CA PHE A 299 20.44 -0.68 14.98
C PHE A 299 20.72 -0.44 13.50
N MET A 300 21.63 0.52 13.17
CA MET A 300 21.99 0.81 11.78
C MET A 300 22.70 -0.39 11.13
N TYR A 301 23.56 -1.10 11.88
CA TYR A 301 24.13 -2.35 11.41
C TYR A 301 23.05 -3.38 11.04
N ARG A 302 22.06 -3.58 11.93
CA ARG A 302 20.93 -4.49 11.66
C ARG A 302 20.14 -4.06 10.43
N TYR A 303 19.86 -2.76 10.28
CA TYR A 303 19.18 -2.21 9.12
C TYR A 303 19.95 -2.53 7.82
N HIS A 304 21.22 -2.17 7.75
CA HIS A 304 22.06 -2.42 6.56
C HIS A 304 22.21 -3.92 6.26
N LYS A 305 22.42 -4.75 7.29
CA LYS A 305 22.43 -6.20 7.12
C LYS A 305 21.13 -6.73 6.54
N THR A 306 20.00 -6.22 7.01
CA THR A 306 18.67 -6.61 6.49
C THR A 306 18.49 -6.18 5.03
N THR A 307 18.91 -4.96 4.66
CA THR A 307 18.79 -4.49 3.25
C THR A 307 19.67 -5.33 2.31
N GLN A 308 20.90 -5.68 2.71
CA GLN A 308 21.77 -6.57 1.95
C GLN A 308 21.16 -7.96 1.78
N GLU A 309 20.57 -8.51 2.84
CA GLU A 309 19.95 -9.83 2.80
C GLU A 309 18.72 -9.83 1.89
N VAL A 310 17.84 -8.82 1.98
CA VAL A 310 16.69 -8.65 1.09
C VAL A 310 17.14 -8.54 -0.37
N SER A 311 18.17 -7.74 -0.64
CA SER A 311 18.72 -7.60 -1.99
C SER A 311 19.22 -8.94 -2.53
N ARG A 312 20.02 -9.68 -1.76
CA ARG A 312 20.53 -11.00 -2.14
C ARG A 312 19.41 -12.00 -2.41
N ILE A 313 18.40 -12.07 -1.54
CA ILE A 313 17.25 -12.98 -1.72
C ILE A 313 16.43 -12.57 -2.95
N ASN A 314 16.18 -11.27 -3.13
CA ASN A 314 15.44 -10.76 -4.29
C ASN A 314 16.11 -11.17 -5.61
N TYR A 315 17.41 -10.91 -5.79
CA TYR A 315 18.14 -11.31 -6.98
C TYR A 315 18.15 -12.83 -7.20
N ALA A 316 18.30 -13.62 -6.14
CA ALA A 316 18.24 -15.07 -6.22
C ALA A 316 16.86 -15.57 -6.70
N ILE A 317 15.78 -14.98 -6.21
CA ILE A 317 14.41 -15.31 -6.64
C ILE A 317 14.16 -14.87 -8.09
N ILE A 318 14.58 -13.66 -8.47
CA ILE A 318 14.48 -13.17 -9.85
C ILE A 318 15.22 -14.10 -10.80
N ALA A 319 16.41 -14.58 -10.45
CA ALA A 319 17.15 -15.55 -11.26
C ALA A 319 16.43 -16.91 -11.39
N ARG A 320 15.80 -17.41 -10.29
CA ARG A 320 14.98 -18.64 -10.34
C ARG A 320 13.76 -18.47 -11.26
N LEU A 321 13.10 -17.31 -11.19
CA LEU A 321 11.96 -16.98 -12.05
C LEU A 321 12.38 -16.88 -13.52
N ALA A 322 13.51 -16.22 -13.82
CA ALA A 322 14.05 -16.13 -15.17
C ALA A 322 14.33 -17.51 -15.77
N ASN A 323 14.95 -18.41 -15.01
CA ASN A 323 15.22 -19.79 -15.44
C ASN A 323 13.93 -20.58 -15.70
N SER A 324 12.86 -20.37 -14.90
CA SER A 324 11.60 -21.10 -15.05
C SER A 324 10.79 -20.71 -16.28
N VAL A 325 11.08 -19.56 -16.89
CA VAL A 325 10.39 -19.03 -18.08
C VAL A 325 11.34 -18.90 -19.28
N ASN A 326 12.49 -19.56 -19.26
CA ASN A 326 13.53 -19.54 -20.31
C ASN A 326 13.97 -18.12 -20.70
N LEU A 327 14.08 -17.23 -19.74
CA LEU A 327 14.48 -15.84 -19.93
C LEU A 327 16.00 -15.68 -19.82
N PRO A 328 16.61 -14.74 -20.57
CA PRO A 328 17.98 -14.33 -20.29
C PRO A 328 18.08 -13.82 -18.83
N LYS A 329 19.15 -14.21 -18.14
CA LYS A 329 19.40 -13.73 -16.76
C LYS A 329 19.57 -12.21 -16.78
N PRO A 330 18.99 -11.49 -15.81
CA PRO A 330 19.06 -10.03 -15.72
C PRO A 330 20.47 -9.50 -15.50
#